data_7eb6b478ef4d0e09a6a31b963f060815
#
_entry.id   7eb6b478ef4d0e09a6a31b963f060815
#
_cell.length_a   1.000
_cell.length_b   1.000
_cell.length_c   1.000
_cell.angle_alpha   90.00
_cell.angle_beta   90.00
_cell.angle_gamma   90.00
#
_symmetry.space_group_name_H-M   'P 1'
#
loop_
_entity.id
_entity.type
_entity.pdbx_description
1 polymer ?
#
loop_
_entity_poly.entity_id
_entity_poly.type
_entity_poly.pdbx_seq_one_letter_code
_entity_poly.pdbx_strand_id
1 'polypeptide(L)'
;MRTLSLPLALTARISPVVVLAAAGWALTSGPAATPAAQKESAPRAADETPSGASTAAASKAFSTSPAPCGSISAATIKSLVPGAKTAGKEIPSTDTALRRTCSWNALKGYDYRWLDVSFEITESDQAAAKSYKENIAEKSGGGSVPGVGDAGYSVVNLTTEDKQQTREGVVMIQASNALVTVTYNGSDFESKKAPSTDEINKGAIRAAKEAVKALESGQRT
;
A
#
# COMPACT_ATOMS: atom_id res chain seq x y z
N MET A 1 -2.47 -10.47 -58.30
CA MET A 1 -2.49 -11.54 -57.32
C MET A 1 -1.05 -11.84 -56.91
N ARG A 2 -0.62 -11.32 -55.77
CA ARG A 2 0.65 -11.70 -55.11
C ARG A 2 0.38 -11.68 -53.60
N THR A 3 0.31 -12.84 -53.01
CA THR A 3 0.18 -13.11 -51.61
C THR A 3 1.53 -12.88 -50.92
N LEU A 4 1.63 -11.94 -50.00
CA LEU A 4 2.79 -11.79 -49.11
C LEU A 4 2.46 -12.49 -47.79
N SER A 5 3.22 -13.55 -47.51
CA SER A 5 3.23 -14.28 -46.25
C SER A 5 4.00 -13.49 -45.20
N LEU A 6 3.35 -13.19 -44.05
CA LEU A 6 4.02 -12.68 -42.87
C LEU A 6 4.74 -13.82 -42.12
N PRO A 7 5.99 -13.65 -41.72
CA PRO A 7 6.60 -14.57 -40.76
C PRO A 7 6.23 -14.20 -39.34
N LEU A 8 5.53 -15.10 -38.66
CA LEU A 8 5.36 -15.09 -37.22
C LEU A 8 6.72 -15.39 -36.56
N ALA A 9 7.33 -14.38 -35.97
CA ALA A 9 8.44 -14.56 -35.04
C ALA A 9 7.94 -14.43 -33.60
N LEU A 10 7.41 -15.53 -33.06
CA LEU A 10 7.14 -15.69 -31.64
C LEU A 10 8.46 -16.04 -30.93
N THR A 11 9.17 -15.07 -30.39
CA THR A 11 10.27 -15.33 -29.44
C THR A 11 9.70 -15.45 -28.04
N ALA A 12 9.40 -16.68 -27.63
CA ALA A 12 9.13 -17.00 -26.23
C ALA A 12 10.42 -16.82 -25.41
N ARG A 13 10.47 -15.79 -24.58
CA ARG A 13 11.50 -15.66 -23.54
C ARG A 13 11.07 -16.46 -22.33
N ILE A 14 11.61 -17.68 -22.24
CA ILE A 14 11.53 -18.51 -21.04
C ILE A 14 12.62 -18.04 -20.10
N SER A 15 12.23 -17.43 -18.98
CA SER A 15 13.16 -17.13 -17.88
C SER A 15 13.35 -18.39 -17.05
N PRO A 16 14.58 -18.85 -16.78
CA PRO A 16 14.81 -19.97 -15.89
C PRO A 16 14.60 -19.55 -14.43
N VAL A 17 13.60 -20.16 -13.80
CA VAL A 17 13.44 -20.12 -12.34
C VAL A 17 14.52 -21.01 -11.75
N VAL A 18 15.50 -20.44 -11.08
CA VAL A 18 16.51 -21.17 -10.29
C VAL A 18 15.89 -21.51 -8.94
N VAL A 19 15.52 -22.76 -8.77
CA VAL A 19 15.14 -23.34 -7.47
C VAL A 19 16.42 -23.74 -6.75
N LEU A 20 16.80 -22.99 -5.71
CA LEU A 20 17.84 -23.39 -4.77
C LEU A 20 17.17 -24.12 -3.59
N ALA A 21 17.15 -25.44 -3.66
CA ALA A 21 16.89 -26.30 -2.53
C ALA A 21 18.23 -26.58 -1.81
N ALA A 22 18.47 -25.94 -0.67
CA ALA A 22 19.56 -26.28 0.21
C ALA A 22 19.03 -27.20 1.31
N ALA A 23 19.27 -28.49 1.13
CA ALA A 23 19.14 -29.49 2.18
C ALA A 23 20.43 -29.50 3.01
N GLY A 24 20.32 -29.26 4.29
CA GLY A 24 21.43 -29.36 5.23
C GLY A 24 20.95 -29.80 6.61
N TRP A 25 20.65 -31.09 6.76
CA TRP A 25 20.51 -31.74 8.05
C TRP A 25 21.76 -32.56 8.34
N ALA A 26 22.58 -32.11 9.24
CA ALA A 26 23.65 -32.91 9.82
C ALA A 26 23.24 -33.34 11.24
N LEU A 27 22.84 -34.58 11.35
CA LEU A 27 22.71 -35.31 12.61
C LEU A 27 24.10 -35.71 13.07
N THR A 28 24.54 -35.27 14.24
CA THR A 28 25.65 -35.88 14.95
C THR A 28 25.13 -36.40 16.28
N SER A 29 24.89 -37.68 16.32
CA SER A 29 24.77 -38.48 17.54
C SER A 29 26.17 -38.94 17.97
N GLY A 30 26.55 -38.70 19.19
CA GLY A 30 27.74 -39.24 19.84
C GLY A 30 27.42 -39.57 21.31
N PRO A 31 28.06 -40.61 21.89
CA PRO A 31 27.46 -41.39 22.95
C PRO A 31 27.77 -40.95 24.37
N ALA A 32 26.94 -41.47 25.27
CA ALA A 32 26.95 -41.33 26.72
C ALA A 32 28.22 -41.77 27.43
N ALA A 33 28.57 -41.07 28.48
CA ALA A 33 29.31 -41.63 29.62
C ALA A 33 28.94 -40.89 30.92
N THR A 34 28.36 -41.60 31.86
CA THR A 34 28.26 -41.34 33.32
C THR A 34 29.22 -42.27 34.03
N PRO A 35 29.53 -42.12 35.34
CA PRO A 35 29.26 -41.09 36.35
C PRO A 35 30.47 -40.75 37.22
N ALA A 36 30.37 -39.74 38.09
CA ALA A 36 30.88 -39.80 39.46
C ALA A 36 30.42 -38.61 40.30
N ALA A 37 29.91 -38.95 41.47
CA ALA A 37 29.42 -38.05 42.49
C ALA A 37 30.54 -37.33 43.20
N GLN A 38 30.30 -36.08 43.67
CA GLN A 38 30.58 -35.71 45.07
C GLN A 38 29.88 -34.41 45.49
N LYS A 39 29.37 -34.47 46.68
CA LYS A 39 28.72 -33.50 47.55
C LYS A 39 29.57 -32.20 47.73
N GLU A 40 28.94 -31.05 47.89
CA GLU A 40 28.64 -30.41 49.17
C GLU A 40 28.47 -28.91 49.05
N SER A 41 27.47 -28.41 49.79
CA SER A 41 27.34 -27.04 50.33
C SER A 41 26.69 -25.96 49.47
N ALA A 42 25.45 -25.66 49.81
CA ALA A 42 24.77 -24.39 49.59
C ALA A 42 25.45 -23.23 50.37
N PRO A 43 25.28 -21.97 49.91
CA PRO A 43 24.14 -21.24 50.47
C PRO A 43 23.31 -20.43 49.45
N ARG A 44 22.12 -20.32 49.80
CA ARG A 44 21.00 -19.46 49.43
C ARG A 44 21.41 -18.07 49.03
N ALA A 45 20.98 -17.61 47.84
CA ALA A 45 20.63 -16.21 47.58
C ALA A 45 19.75 -16.11 46.35
N ALA A 46 18.61 -15.46 46.60
CA ALA A 46 17.81 -14.64 45.66
C ALA A 46 17.20 -15.30 44.42
N ASP A 47 15.98 -15.54 44.58
CA ASP A 47 14.87 -15.55 43.65
C ASP A 47 14.95 -14.38 42.70
N GLU A 48 15.52 -14.57 41.51
CA GLU A 48 15.26 -13.69 40.36
C GLU A 48 14.34 -14.44 39.41
N THR A 49 13.08 -14.23 39.62
CA THR A 49 12.05 -14.50 38.64
C THR A 49 12.43 -13.77 37.34
N PRO A 50 12.64 -14.48 36.22
CA PRO A 50 12.71 -13.79 34.96
C PRO A 50 11.33 -13.17 34.72
N SER A 51 11.28 -11.85 34.87
CA SER A 51 10.16 -11.04 34.46
C SER A 51 9.94 -11.33 32.97
N GLY A 52 9.00 -12.20 32.66
CA GLY A 52 8.55 -12.44 31.32
C GLY A 52 8.21 -11.09 30.70
N ALA A 53 8.97 -10.68 29.71
CA ALA A 53 8.59 -9.58 28.86
C ALA A 53 7.22 -9.95 28.31
N SER A 54 6.17 -9.42 28.90
CA SER A 54 4.84 -9.41 28.33
C SER A 54 5.00 -8.69 26.99
N THR A 55 5.07 -9.46 25.91
CA THR A 55 4.81 -8.93 24.58
C THR A 55 3.37 -8.43 24.61
N ALA A 56 3.21 -7.17 24.97
CA ALA A 56 1.94 -6.49 24.81
C ALA A 56 1.53 -6.73 23.36
N ALA A 57 0.47 -7.50 23.18
CA ALA A 57 -0.10 -7.70 21.85
C ALA A 57 -0.32 -6.31 21.28
N ALA A 58 0.36 -6.00 20.17
CA ALA A 58 0.26 -4.70 19.53
C ALA A 58 -1.23 -4.42 19.27
N SER A 59 -1.77 -3.43 19.96
CA SER A 59 -3.18 -3.09 19.84
C SER A 59 -3.43 -2.60 18.42
N LYS A 60 -4.29 -3.30 17.67
CA LYS A 60 -4.74 -2.83 16.36
C LYS A 60 -5.73 -1.69 16.57
N ALA A 61 -5.42 -0.50 16.08
CA ALA A 61 -6.36 0.62 16.09
C ALA A 61 -7.53 0.37 15.12
N PHE A 62 -7.25 -0.33 14.02
CA PHE A 62 -8.23 -0.67 12.98
C PHE A 62 -8.29 -2.18 12.79
N SER A 63 -9.48 -2.78 12.91
CA SER A 63 -9.68 -4.23 12.76
C SER A 63 -10.05 -4.63 11.32
N THR A 64 -10.74 -3.75 10.61
CA THR A 64 -11.22 -4.00 9.24
C THR A 64 -11.12 -2.74 8.36
N SER A 65 -11.01 -2.96 7.06
CA SER A 65 -11.02 -1.88 6.06
C SER A 65 -12.41 -1.24 5.97
N PRO A 66 -12.54 0.10 6.05
CA PRO A 66 -13.82 0.77 5.88
C PRO A 66 -14.32 0.70 4.44
N ALA A 67 -15.61 1.00 4.22
CA ALA A 67 -16.17 1.11 2.88
C ALA A 67 -15.57 2.31 2.12
N PRO A 68 -14.75 2.10 1.07
CA PRO A 68 -13.95 3.17 0.49
C PRO A 68 -14.77 4.17 -0.32
N CYS A 69 -15.89 3.73 -0.93
CA CYS A 69 -16.71 4.60 -1.78
C CYS A 69 -17.46 5.70 -1.01
N GLY A 70 -17.61 5.55 0.30
CA GLY A 70 -18.18 6.58 1.19
C GLY A 70 -17.13 7.51 1.82
N SER A 71 -15.85 7.27 1.59
CA SER A 71 -14.76 7.99 2.26
C SER A 71 -14.49 9.39 1.71
N ILE A 72 -14.94 9.67 0.50
CA ILE A 72 -14.77 10.95 -0.17
C ILE A 72 -16.12 11.64 -0.37
N SER A 73 -16.22 12.90 -0.01
CA SER A 73 -17.46 13.67 -0.16
C SER A 73 -17.86 13.82 -1.62
N ALA A 74 -19.18 13.84 -1.88
CA ALA A 74 -19.72 14.07 -3.22
C ALA A 74 -19.24 15.40 -3.83
N ALA A 75 -18.99 16.41 -3.01
CA ALA A 75 -18.45 17.69 -3.45
C ALA A 75 -17.02 17.55 -3.97
N THR A 76 -16.19 16.78 -3.27
CA THR A 76 -14.80 16.51 -3.68
C THR A 76 -14.77 15.66 -4.95
N ILE A 77 -15.60 14.62 -5.06
CA ILE A 77 -15.69 13.83 -6.30
C ILE A 77 -16.07 14.70 -7.50
N LYS A 78 -17.12 15.52 -7.37
CA LYS A 78 -17.54 16.43 -8.45
C LYS A 78 -16.45 17.44 -8.85
N SER A 79 -15.62 17.85 -7.89
CA SER A 79 -14.51 18.78 -8.12
C SER A 79 -13.32 18.11 -8.80
N LEU A 80 -12.92 16.93 -8.33
CA LEU A 80 -11.72 16.22 -8.83
C LEU A 80 -12.00 15.43 -10.10
N VAL A 81 -13.18 14.82 -10.20
CA VAL A 81 -13.57 13.95 -11.32
C VAL A 81 -14.92 14.43 -11.91
N PRO A 82 -14.92 15.58 -12.62
CA PRO A 82 -16.14 16.16 -13.17
C PRO A 82 -16.83 15.19 -14.14
N GLY A 83 -18.11 14.88 -13.86
CA GLY A 83 -18.89 13.93 -14.66
C GLY A 83 -18.93 12.51 -14.09
N ALA A 84 -18.13 12.17 -13.11
CA ALA A 84 -18.21 10.87 -12.45
C ALA A 84 -19.49 10.72 -11.61
N LYS A 85 -19.97 9.48 -11.50
CA LYS A 85 -20.99 9.12 -10.52
C LYS A 85 -20.37 9.20 -9.12
N THR A 86 -20.97 9.98 -8.23
CA THR A 86 -20.43 10.22 -6.88
C THR A 86 -20.36 8.97 -6.00
N ALA A 87 -21.19 7.97 -6.27
CA ALA A 87 -21.16 6.68 -5.57
C ALA A 87 -19.87 5.89 -5.81
N GLY A 88 -19.16 6.15 -6.93
CA GLY A 88 -17.96 5.39 -7.29
C GLY A 88 -18.27 3.93 -7.65
N LYS A 89 -17.19 3.17 -7.81
CA LYS A 89 -17.25 1.72 -8.02
C LYS A 89 -16.18 1.06 -7.18
N GLU A 90 -16.58 0.19 -6.29
CA GLU A 90 -15.62 -0.62 -5.52
C GLU A 90 -14.97 -1.67 -6.43
N ILE A 91 -13.65 -1.77 -6.34
CA ILE A 91 -12.86 -2.75 -7.07
C ILE A 91 -12.85 -4.04 -6.26
N PRO A 92 -13.17 -5.21 -6.87
CA PRO A 92 -13.14 -6.49 -6.18
C PRO A 92 -11.79 -6.76 -5.51
N SER A 93 -11.82 -7.22 -4.27
CA SER A 93 -10.65 -7.61 -3.49
C SER A 93 -10.80 -9.05 -3.03
N THR A 94 -9.69 -9.77 -2.89
CA THR A 94 -9.66 -11.14 -2.35
C THR A 94 -9.97 -11.20 -0.87
N ASP A 95 -9.65 -10.13 -0.13
CA ASP A 95 -9.95 -9.98 1.29
C ASP A 95 -10.44 -8.55 1.57
N THR A 96 -11.75 -8.41 1.64
CA THR A 96 -12.41 -7.11 1.89
C THR A 96 -12.30 -6.66 3.34
N ALA A 97 -11.93 -7.53 4.28
CA ALA A 97 -11.65 -7.13 5.64
C ALA A 97 -10.31 -6.38 5.73
N LEU A 98 -9.33 -6.80 4.93
CA LEU A 98 -7.99 -6.20 4.97
C LEU A 98 -7.78 -5.11 3.94
N ARG A 99 -8.31 -5.29 2.71
CA ARG A 99 -8.08 -4.31 1.63
C ARG A 99 -9.32 -4.03 0.82
N ARG A 100 -9.64 -2.73 0.65
CA ARG A 100 -10.75 -2.25 -0.17
C ARG A 100 -10.34 -1.01 -0.94
N THR A 101 -10.79 -0.92 -2.18
CA THR A 101 -10.48 0.20 -3.08
C THR A 101 -11.75 0.68 -3.78
N CYS A 102 -11.95 1.99 -3.85
CA CYS A 102 -12.99 2.59 -4.67
C CYS A 102 -12.39 3.44 -5.77
N SER A 103 -13.02 3.41 -6.94
CA SER A 103 -12.61 4.14 -8.13
C SER A 103 -13.71 5.07 -8.64
N TRP A 104 -13.32 6.27 -9.04
CA TRP A 104 -14.13 7.23 -9.76
C TRP A 104 -13.38 7.67 -11.01
N ASN A 105 -14.01 7.59 -12.16
CA ASN A 105 -13.44 8.09 -13.41
C ASN A 105 -14.50 8.71 -14.30
N ALA A 106 -14.10 9.67 -15.11
CA ALA A 106 -14.94 10.26 -16.12
C ALA A 106 -14.10 10.90 -17.23
N LEU A 107 -14.68 10.90 -18.41
CA LEU A 107 -14.27 11.71 -19.54
C LEU A 107 -15.34 12.79 -19.74
N LYS A 108 -14.97 14.06 -19.51
CA LYS A 108 -15.85 15.21 -19.75
C LYS A 108 -15.28 16.04 -20.88
N GLY A 109 -15.94 15.99 -22.06
CA GLY A 109 -15.30 16.50 -23.26
C GLY A 109 -14.06 15.66 -23.59
N TYR A 110 -12.89 16.28 -23.59
CA TYR A 110 -11.62 15.63 -23.79
C TYR A 110 -10.81 15.46 -22.50
N ASP A 111 -11.31 16.02 -21.39
CA ASP A 111 -10.65 16.01 -20.09
C ASP A 111 -11.01 14.71 -19.34
N TYR A 112 -10.00 13.87 -19.15
CA TYR A 112 -10.10 12.60 -18.41
C TYR A 112 -9.54 12.76 -17.01
N ARG A 113 -10.30 12.32 -16.01
CA ARG A 113 -9.89 12.27 -14.61
C ARG A 113 -10.20 10.92 -14.01
N TRP A 114 -9.31 10.48 -13.15
CA TRP A 114 -9.42 9.23 -12.40
C TRP A 114 -8.93 9.43 -10.97
N LEU A 115 -9.73 8.98 -10.01
CA LEU A 115 -9.41 8.96 -8.60
C LEU A 115 -9.65 7.57 -8.03
N ASP A 116 -8.62 7.00 -7.40
CA ASP A 116 -8.71 5.78 -6.60
C ASP A 116 -8.39 6.09 -5.14
N VAL A 117 -9.12 5.44 -4.23
CA VAL A 117 -8.85 5.46 -2.79
C VAL A 117 -8.83 4.03 -2.29
N SER A 118 -7.71 3.63 -1.70
CA SER A 118 -7.48 2.31 -1.14
C SER A 118 -7.17 2.38 0.34
N PHE A 119 -7.80 1.49 1.11
CA PHE A 119 -7.46 1.22 2.50
C PHE A 119 -6.86 -0.17 2.61
N GLU A 120 -5.79 -0.31 3.38
CA GLU A 120 -5.17 -1.58 3.72
C GLU A 120 -4.92 -1.64 5.22
N ILE A 121 -5.43 -2.69 5.87
CA ILE A 121 -5.26 -2.93 7.30
C ILE A 121 -4.19 -3.99 7.49
N THR A 122 -3.17 -3.67 8.24
CA THR A 122 -2.06 -4.55 8.55
C THR A 122 -2.21 -5.15 9.95
N GLU A 123 -1.31 -6.06 10.30
CA GLU A 123 -1.34 -6.77 11.57
C GLU A 123 -0.97 -5.87 12.76
N SER A 124 -0.19 -4.81 12.54
CA SER A 124 0.30 -3.90 13.59
C SER A 124 0.75 -2.56 13.01
N ASP A 125 0.92 -1.56 13.88
CA ASP A 125 1.49 -0.26 13.52
C ASP A 125 2.89 -0.41 12.93
N GLN A 126 3.70 -1.35 13.45
CA GLN A 126 5.04 -1.63 12.92
C GLN A 126 4.98 -2.22 11.51
N ALA A 127 4.02 -3.11 11.23
CA ALA A 127 3.82 -3.66 9.90
C ALA A 127 3.41 -2.57 8.91
N ALA A 128 2.48 -1.68 9.30
CA ALA A 128 2.09 -0.53 8.48
C ALA A 128 3.28 0.41 8.22
N ALA A 129 4.06 0.75 9.26
CA ALA A 129 5.23 1.61 9.15
C ALA A 129 6.30 1.00 8.24
N LYS A 130 6.50 -0.32 8.31
CA LYS A 130 7.42 -1.04 7.42
C LYS A 130 6.95 -0.96 5.98
N SER A 131 5.70 -1.35 5.70
CA SER A 131 5.12 -1.30 4.35
C SER A 131 5.11 0.12 3.78
N TYR A 132 4.80 1.13 4.61
CA TYR A 132 4.87 2.54 4.21
C TYR A 132 6.29 2.91 3.75
N LYS A 133 7.31 2.59 4.54
CA LYS A 133 8.73 2.88 4.21
C LYS A 133 9.18 2.19 2.94
N GLU A 134 8.83 0.92 2.76
CA GLU A 134 9.15 0.15 1.56
C GLU A 134 8.50 0.77 0.32
N ASN A 135 7.22 1.10 0.40
CA ASN A 135 6.49 1.70 -0.70
C ASN A 135 7.01 3.09 -1.12
N ILE A 136 7.43 3.94 -0.16
CA ILE A 136 7.98 5.26 -0.50
C ILE A 136 9.44 5.21 -0.97
N ALA A 137 10.21 4.20 -0.55
CA ALA A 137 11.60 4.03 -0.97
C ALA A 137 11.73 3.79 -2.48
N GLU A 138 10.71 3.21 -3.10
CA GLU A 138 10.62 3.00 -4.55
C GLU A 138 10.21 4.26 -5.33
N LYS A 139 9.83 5.33 -4.63
CA LYS A 139 9.33 6.58 -5.24
C LYS A 139 10.40 7.67 -5.16
N SER A 140 10.73 8.27 -6.29
CA SER A 140 11.63 9.42 -6.36
C SER A 140 10.87 10.72 -6.64
N GLY A 141 11.42 11.85 -6.21
CA GLY A 141 10.88 13.19 -6.55
C GLY A 141 9.64 13.61 -5.76
N GLY A 142 9.28 12.89 -4.70
CA GLY A 142 8.17 13.23 -3.83
C GLY A 142 8.58 14.01 -2.58
N GLY A 143 7.63 14.24 -1.68
CA GLY A 143 7.83 14.95 -0.43
C GLY A 143 6.84 14.54 0.66
N SER A 144 7.16 14.90 1.91
CA SER A 144 6.29 14.63 3.05
C SER A 144 4.98 15.42 2.97
N VAL A 145 3.91 14.80 3.47
CA VAL A 145 2.58 15.44 3.64
C VAL A 145 2.32 15.54 5.15
N PRO A 146 2.61 16.68 5.77
CA PRO A 146 2.44 16.83 7.22
C PRO A 146 0.97 16.94 7.62
N GLY A 147 0.67 16.53 8.87
CA GLY A 147 -0.64 16.71 9.49
C GLY A 147 -1.75 15.81 8.95
N VAL A 148 -1.40 14.67 8.37
CA VAL A 148 -2.33 13.64 7.91
C VAL A 148 -1.82 12.27 8.33
N GLY A 149 -2.53 11.58 9.22
CA GLY A 149 -2.06 10.33 9.83
C GLY A 149 -0.75 10.49 10.60
N ASP A 150 -0.05 9.40 10.82
CA ASP A 150 1.24 9.38 11.51
C ASP A 150 2.40 9.73 10.57
N ALA A 151 2.30 9.35 9.30
CA ALA A 151 3.24 9.68 8.25
C ALA A 151 2.53 9.81 6.90
N GLY A 152 2.95 10.78 6.10
CA GLY A 152 2.42 11.02 4.77
C GLY A 152 3.50 11.37 3.75
N TYR A 153 3.31 10.89 2.53
CA TYR A 153 4.18 11.13 1.39
C TYR A 153 3.36 11.35 0.13
N SER A 154 3.77 12.28 -0.71
CA SER A 154 3.16 12.56 -2.00
C SER A 154 4.21 12.62 -3.09
N VAL A 155 3.90 12.04 -4.24
CA VAL A 155 4.71 12.12 -5.45
C VAL A 155 3.82 12.37 -6.65
N VAL A 156 4.31 13.14 -7.62
CA VAL A 156 3.61 13.40 -8.88
C VAL A 156 4.52 13.05 -10.04
N ASN A 157 4.03 12.16 -10.90
CA ASN A 157 4.73 11.68 -12.08
C ASN A 157 4.06 12.20 -13.36
N LEU A 158 4.85 12.37 -14.40
CA LEU A 158 4.39 12.64 -15.76
C LEU A 158 4.82 11.50 -16.67
N THR A 159 3.85 10.86 -17.31
CA THR A 159 4.09 9.87 -18.36
C THR A 159 3.72 10.45 -19.70
N THR A 160 4.49 10.12 -20.73
CA THR A 160 4.19 10.50 -22.11
C THR A 160 4.28 9.27 -23.00
N GLU A 161 3.14 8.90 -23.60
CA GLU A 161 3.02 7.79 -24.54
C GLU A 161 2.34 8.31 -25.81
N ASP A 162 2.93 8.07 -26.97
CA ASP A 162 2.43 8.53 -28.27
C ASP A 162 2.05 10.03 -28.30
N LYS A 163 2.88 10.86 -27.66
CA LYS A 163 2.67 12.30 -27.46
C LYS A 163 1.52 12.66 -26.51
N GLN A 164 0.78 11.69 -25.99
CA GLN A 164 -0.24 11.91 -24.97
C GLN A 164 0.42 11.98 -23.59
N GLN A 165 0.17 13.05 -22.85
CA GLN A 165 0.65 13.22 -21.50
C GLN A 165 -0.42 12.83 -20.49
N THR A 166 0.00 12.07 -19.48
CA THR A 166 -0.81 11.76 -18.30
C THR A 166 -0.03 12.15 -17.06
N ARG A 167 -0.65 12.87 -16.14
CA ARG A 167 -0.05 13.19 -14.84
C ARG A 167 -0.77 12.43 -13.75
N GLU A 168 0.01 11.79 -12.89
CA GLU A 168 -0.47 11.00 -11.78
C GLU A 168 0.14 11.49 -10.48
N GLY A 169 -0.70 11.78 -9.49
CA GLY A 169 -0.31 12.02 -8.11
C GLY A 169 -0.67 10.82 -7.25
N VAL A 170 0.29 10.32 -6.49
CA VAL A 170 0.09 9.27 -5.51
C VAL A 170 0.36 9.84 -4.14
N VAL A 171 -0.62 9.71 -3.24
CA VAL A 171 -0.47 10.06 -1.81
C VAL A 171 -0.59 8.80 -1.00
N MET A 172 0.39 8.57 -0.13
CA MET A 172 0.44 7.42 0.77
C MET A 172 0.48 7.93 2.20
N ILE A 173 -0.43 7.45 3.03
CA ILE A 173 -0.55 7.81 4.44
C ILE A 173 -0.49 6.54 5.27
N GLN A 174 0.33 6.54 6.33
CA GLN A 174 0.22 5.61 7.43
C GLN A 174 -0.62 6.23 8.53
N ALA A 175 -1.59 5.50 9.05
CA ALA A 175 -2.38 5.86 10.22
C ALA A 175 -2.51 4.61 11.11
N SER A 176 -1.77 4.57 12.22
CA SER A 176 -1.63 3.39 13.09
C SER A 176 -1.31 2.14 12.27
N ASN A 177 -2.13 1.09 12.35
CA ASN A 177 -1.96 -0.15 11.57
C ASN A 177 -2.64 -0.11 10.18
N ALA A 178 -2.99 1.06 9.66
CA ALA A 178 -3.59 1.20 8.35
C ALA A 178 -2.70 1.96 7.37
N LEU A 179 -2.81 1.61 6.08
CA LEU A 179 -2.28 2.37 4.96
C LEU A 179 -3.45 2.91 4.14
N VAL A 180 -3.39 4.18 3.81
CA VAL A 180 -4.31 4.85 2.89
C VAL A 180 -3.53 5.29 1.67
N THR A 181 -3.90 4.76 0.51
CA THR A 181 -3.29 5.16 -0.76
C THR A 181 -4.34 5.84 -1.63
N VAL A 182 -4.01 7.04 -2.10
CA VAL A 182 -4.83 7.79 -3.05
C VAL A 182 -4.04 8.00 -4.31
N THR A 183 -4.62 7.59 -5.45
CA THR A 183 -4.09 7.86 -6.78
C THR A 183 -5.05 8.79 -7.50
N TYR A 184 -4.56 9.94 -7.95
CA TYR A 184 -5.33 10.88 -8.74
C TYR A 184 -4.58 11.23 -10.01
N ASN A 185 -5.21 11.00 -11.17
CA ASN A 185 -4.59 11.27 -12.44
C ASN A 185 -5.50 12.00 -13.42
N GLY A 186 -4.88 12.59 -14.43
CA GLY A 186 -5.58 13.29 -15.46
C GLY A 186 -4.79 13.45 -16.75
N SER A 187 -5.57 13.62 -17.82
CA SER A 187 -5.08 13.77 -19.18
C SER A 187 -6.12 14.54 -20.02
N ASP A 188 -5.70 15.36 -20.95
CA ASP A 188 -6.57 15.98 -21.94
C ASP A 188 -6.25 15.41 -23.32
N PHE A 189 -7.25 14.76 -23.94
CA PHE A 189 -7.05 14.05 -25.21
C PHE A 189 -7.05 14.94 -26.44
N GLU A 190 -7.58 16.17 -26.34
CA GLU A 190 -7.55 17.12 -27.45
C GLU A 190 -6.17 17.83 -27.54
N SER A 191 -5.75 18.43 -26.45
CA SER A 191 -4.45 19.11 -26.38
C SER A 191 -3.27 18.16 -26.22
N LYS A 192 -3.53 16.89 -25.86
CA LYS A 192 -2.54 15.85 -25.50
C LYS A 192 -1.68 16.21 -24.30
N LYS A 193 -2.11 17.16 -23.49
CA LYS A 193 -1.40 17.65 -22.30
C LYS A 193 -1.99 17.09 -21.02
N ALA A 194 -1.13 16.97 -20.02
CA ALA A 194 -1.56 16.64 -18.67
C ALA A 194 -1.95 17.92 -17.88
N PRO A 195 -2.81 17.80 -16.85
CA PRO A 195 -3.03 18.86 -15.88
C PRO A 195 -1.75 19.30 -15.19
N SER A 196 -1.76 20.43 -14.48
CA SER A 196 -0.57 20.89 -13.76
C SER A 196 -0.19 19.96 -12.61
N THR A 197 1.11 19.92 -12.25
CA THR A 197 1.60 19.19 -11.07
C THR A 197 0.88 19.62 -9.81
N ASP A 198 0.67 20.92 -9.65
CA ASP A 198 0.03 21.52 -8.50
C ASP A 198 -1.45 21.09 -8.36
N GLU A 199 -2.19 21.08 -9.46
CA GLU A 199 -3.58 20.60 -9.49
C GLU A 199 -3.70 19.15 -9.04
N ILE A 200 -2.89 18.28 -9.64
CA ILE A 200 -2.91 16.84 -9.32
C ILE A 200 -2.46 16.58 -7.90
N ASN A 201 -1.38 17.22 -7.45
CA ASN A 201 -0.88 17.05 -6.08
C ASN A 201 -1.89 17.51 -5.03
N LYS A 202 -2.42 18.72 -5.17
CA LYS A 202 -3.43 19.26 -4.25
C LYS A 202 -4.71 18.43 -4.23
N GLY A 203 -5.15 17.94 -5.40
CA GLY A 203 -6.31 17.07 -5.53
C GLY A 203 -6.13 15.76 -4.79
N ALA A 204 -5.00 15.09 -5.00
CA ALA A 204 -4.67 13.83 -4.32
C ALA A 204 -4.56 14.01 -2.80
N ILE A 205 -3.87 15.05 -2.33
CA ILE A 205 -3.74 15.36 -0.89
C ILE A 205 -5.11 15.68 -0.26
N ARG A 206 -5.98 16.41 -0.97
CA ARG A 206 -7.34 16.71 -0.48
C ARG A 206 -8.13 15.42 -0.28
N ALA A 207 -8.12 14.52 -1.26
CA ALA A 207 -8.79 13.24 -1.16
C ALA A 207 -8.20 12.38 -0.03
N ALA A 208 -6.87 12.34 0.12
CA ALA A 208 -6.21 11.60 1.19
C ALA A 208 -6.62 12.08 2.59
N LYS A 209 -6.76 13.40 2.80
CA LYS A 209 -7.25 13.97 4.06
C LYS A 209 -8.68 13.52 4.39
N GLU A 210 -9.57 13.50 3.40
CA GLU A 210 -10.94 13.02 3.59
C GLU A 210 -10.96 11.51 3.88
N ALA A 211 -10.15 10.71 3.15
CA ALA A 211 -10.06 9.27 3.36
C ALA A 211 -9.56 8.91 4.76
N VAL A 212 -8.49 9.55 5.25
CA VAL A 212 -7.97 9.34 6.61
C VAL A 212 -9.02 9.70 7.66
N LYS A 213 -9.70 10.85 7.49
CA LYS A 213 -10.79 11.24 8.38
C LYS A 213 -11.93 10.22 8.41
N ALA A 214 -12.29 9.63 7.26
CA ALA A 214 -13.31 8.60 7.18
C ALA A 214 -12.86 7.30 7.88
N LEU A 215 -11.60 6.88 7.70
CA LEU A 215 -11.00 5.75 8.40
C LEU A 215 -11.10 5.93 9.93
N GLU A 216 -10.66 7.08 10.45
CA GLU A 216 -10.68 7.39 11.88
C GLU A 216 -12.10 7.50 12.45
N SER A 217 -13.07 7.99 11.66
CA SER A 217 -14.46 8.16 12.10
C SER A 217 -15.22 6.83 12.12
N GLY A 218 -14.93 5.90 11.22
CA GLY A 218 -15.59 4.59 11.12
C GLY A 218 -15.24 3.63 12.25
N GLN A 219 -14.21 3.91 13.04
CA GLN A 219 -13.75 3.07 14.15
C GLN A 219 -14.18 3.57 15.54
N ARG A 220 -14.86 4.71 15.59
CA ARG A 220 -15.34 5.30 16.88
C ARG A 220 -16.74 4.83 17.30
N THR A 221 -17.17 3.66 16.81
CA THR A 221 -18.45 3.05 17.22
C THR A 221 -18.24 1.99 18.26
#